data_3ae3488088d2aa210c27b43d5e4eda9d
#
_entry.id   3ae3488088d2aa210c27b43d5e4eda9d
#
_cell.length_a   1.000
_cell.length_b   1.000
_cell.length_c   1.000
_cell.angle_alpha   90.00
_cell.angle_beta   90.00
_cell.angle_gamma   90.00
#
_symmetry.space_group_name_H-M   'P 1'
#
loop_
_entity.id
_entity.type
_entity.pdbx_description
1 polymer ?
#
loop_
_entity_poly.entity_id
_entity_poly.type
_entity_poly.pdbx_seq_one_letter_code
_entity_poly.pdbx_strand_id
1 'polypeptide(L)' 'MQIKYSPDADALIIRLREGTPVDSVDLAEGIIAHYSKDKKILEIEILDASKVVQMNELNVSLKGTQAAMA' A
#
# COMPACT_ATOMS: atom_id res chain seq x y z
N MET A 1 -3.97 -8.92 3.59
CA MET A 1 -3.02 -7.88 3.13
C MET A 1 -1.91 -8.51 2.32
N GLN A 2 -1.50 -7.86 1.27
CA GLN A 2 -0.46 -8.36 0.39
C GLN A 2 0.49 -7.21 0.06
N ILE A 3 1.78 -7.47 0.07
CA ILE A 3 2.80 -6.48 -0.26
C ILE A 3 3.59 -7.00 -1.45
N LYS A 4 3.68 -6.20 -2.49
CA LYS A 4 4.33 -6.59 -3.73
C LYS A 4 5.22 -5.46 -4.23
N TYR A 5 6.45 -5.80 -4.59
CA TYR A 5 7.37 -4.86 -5.21
C TYR A 5 7.59 -5.23 -6.68
N SER A 6 7.50 -4.23 -7.55
CA SER A 6 7.78 -4.37 -8.97
C SER A 6 9.11 -3.70 -9.28
N PRO A 7 10.19 -4.46 -9.51
CA PRO A 7 11.50 -3.85 -9.78
C PRO A 7 11.56 -3.04 -11.06
N ASP A 8 10.83 -3.47 -12.09
CA ASP A 8 10.84 -2.78 -13.38
C ASP A 8 10.28 -1.37 -13.28
N ALA A 9 9.25 -1.20 -12.47
CA ALA A 9 8.59 0.09 -12.27
C ALA A 9 9.09 0.81 -11.03
N ASP A 10 9.89 0.15 -10.22
CA ASP A 10 10.29 0.64 -8.91
C ASP A 10 9.08 1.10 -8.10
N ALA A 11 8.06 0.26 -8.08
CA ALA A 11 6.80 0.55 -7.40
C ALA A 11 6.51 -0.50 -6.34
N LEU A 12 6.12 -0.04 -5.17
CA LEU A 12 5.68 -0.90 -4.07
C LEU A 12 4.18 -0.78 -3.93
N ILE A 13 3.50 -1.92 -3.91
CA ILE A 13 2.05 -1.96 -3.80
C ILE A 13 1.67 -2.69 -2.52
N ILE A 14 0.87 -2.04 -1.70
CA ILE A 14 0.34 -2.60 -0.47
C ILE A 14 -1.15 -2.77 -0.67
N ARG A 15 -1.60 -4.02 -0.81
CA ARG A 15 -3.00 -4.31 -0.99
C ARG A 15 -3.64 -4.63 0.35
N LEU A 16 -4.56 -3.80 0.76
CA LEU A 16 -5.17 -3.89 2.08
C LEU A 16 -6.39 -4.79 2.10
N ARG A 17 -7.15 -4.82 1.01
CA ARG A 17 -8.37 -5.60 0.92
C ARG A 17 -8.74 -5.84 -0.54
N GLU A 18 -9.57 -6.84 -0.77
CA GLU A 18 -10.09 -7.14 -2.09
C GLU A 18 -11.09 -6.10 -2.54
N GLY A 19 -11.21 -5.94 -3.84
CA GLY A 19 -12.16 -5.03 -4.44
C GLY A 19 -11.62 -4.43 -5.72
N THR A 20 -12.47 -3.67 -6.41
CA THR A 20 -12.12 -3.01 -7.65
C THR A 20 -11.95 -1.52 -7.39
N PRO A 21 -10.76 -0.96 -7.66
CA PRO A 21 -10.56 0.48 -7.48
C PRO A 21 -11.40 1.28 -8.46
N VAL A 22 -12.04 2.33 -7.97
CA VAL A 22 -12.83 3.24 -8.81
C VAL A 22 -12.33 4.67 -8.72
N ASP A 23 -11.44 4.96 -7.77
CA ASP A 23 -10.93 6.31 -7.57
C ASP A 23 -9.51 6.24 -6.99
N SER A 24 -8.74 7.28 -7.22
CA SER A 24 -7.35 7.37 -6.76
C SER A 24 -7.08 8.77 -6.25
N VAL A 25 -6.36 8.86 -5.14
CA VAL A 25 -6.01 10.13 -4.51
C VAL A 25 -4.53 10.11 -4.16
N ASP A 26 -3.83 11.18 -4.48
CA ASP A 26 -2.44 11.37 -4.08
C ASP A 26 -2.43 11.76 -2.59
N LEU A 27 -1.90 10.89 -1.76
CA LEU A 27 -1.74 11.18 -0.33
C LEU A 27 -0.53 12.09 -0.10
N ALA A 28 0.49 11.90 -0.92
CA ALA A 28 1.71 12.67 -0.91
C ALA A 28 2.36 12.47 -2.26
N GLU A 29 3.46 13.17 -2.53
CA GLU A 29 4.19 12.98 -3.77
C GLU A 29 4.65 11.53 -3.87
N GLY A 30 4.20 10.84 -4.91
CA GLY A 30 4.57 9.46 -5.16
C GLY A 30 3.87 8.44 -4.29
N ILE A 31 2.89 8.84 -3.49
CA ILE A 31 2.10 7.91 -2.67
C ILE A 31 0.64 8.08 -3.03
N ILE A 32 0.07 7.02 -3.60
CA ILE A 32 -1.28 7.05 -4.15
C ILE A 32 -2.16 6.04 -3.44
N ALA A 33 -3.32 6.47 -2.99
CA ALA A 33 -4.33 5.59 -2.42
C ALA A 33 -5.40 5.29 -3.46
N HIS A 34 -5.75 4.02 -3.63
CA HIS A 34 -6.81 3.58 -4.54
C HIS A 34 -8.01 3.17 -3.72
N TYR A 35 -9.17 3.71 -4.05
CA TYR A 35 -10.39 3.57 -3.27
C TYR A 35 -11.44 2.73 -3.98
N SER A 36 -12.23 2.03 -3.19
CA SER A 36 -13.41 1.32 -3.67
C SER A 36 -14.59 2.28 -3.81
N LYS A 37 -15.68 1.76 -4.38
CA LYS A 37 -16.92 2.51 -4.57
C LYS A 37 -17.50 3.02 -3.25
N ASP A 38 -17.32 2.27 -2.16
CA ASP A 38 -17.77 2.65 -0.83
C ASP A 38 -16.74 3.50 -0.06
N LYS A 39 -15.77 4.06 -0.79
CA LYS A 39 -14.77 5.01 -0.27
C LYS A 39 -13.82 4.41 0.76
N LYS A 40 -13.53 3.14 0.62
CA LYS A 40 -12.52 2.48 1.47
C LYS A 40 -11.23 2.29 0.70
N ILE A 41 -10.10 2.45 1.37
CA ILE A 41 -8.81 2.26 0.73
C ILE A 41 -8.60 0.78 0.49
N LEU A 42 -8.39 0.42 -0.78
CA LEU A 42 -8.08 -0.95 -1.18
C LEU A 42 -6.58 -1.19 -1.24
N GLU A 43 -5.84 -0.18 -1.68
CA GLU A 43 -4.46 -0.38 -2.07
C GLU A 43 -3.71 0.94 -1.97
N ILE A 44 -2.45 0.85 -1.57
CA ILE A 44 -1.55 2.01 -1.55
C ILE A 44 -0.38 1.69 -2.48
N GLU A 45 -0.08 2.62 -3.36
CA GLU A 45 1.01 2.49 -4.31
C GLU A 45 2.09 3.52 -4.00
N ILE A 46 3.34 3.08 -3.92
CA ILE A 46 4.47 3.95 -3.67
C ILE A 46 5.38 3.92 -4.89
N LEU A 47 5.51 5.07 -5.55
CA LEU A 47 6.36 5.24 -6.72
C LEU A 47 7.77 5.58 -6.28
N ASP A 48 8.76 5.24 -7.10
CA ASP A 48 10.17 5.41 -6.75
C ASP A 48 10.48 4.80 -5.39
N ALA A 49 9.96 3.61 -5.17
CA ALA A 49 9.95 2.98 -3.86
C ALA A 49 11.35 2.80 -3.27
N SER A 50 12.34 2.50 -4.11
CA SER A 50 13.71 2.31 -3.63
C SER A 50 14.32 3.57 -3.03
N LYS A 51 13.77 4.74 -3.36
CA LYS A 51 14.21 6.03 -2.81
C LYS A 51 13.47 6.42 -1.55
N VAL A 52 12.35 5.75 -1.27
CA VAL A 52 11.46 6.09 -0.16
C VAL A 52 11.55 5.05 0.94
N VAL A 53 11.69 3.78 0.57
CA VAL A 53 11.65 2.66 1.48
C VAL A 53 12.98 1.90 1.42
N GLN A 54 13.40 1.36 2.55
CA GLN A 54 14.55 0.46 2.60
C GLN A 54 14.10 -0.91 2.07
N MET A 55 14.36 -1.15 0.78
CA MET A 55 13.79 -2.32 0.10
C MET A 55 14.48 -3.64 0.43
N ASN A 56 15.70 -3.60 0.97
CA ASN A 56 16.41 -4.81 1.37
C ASN A 56 15.84 -5.41 2.65
N GLU A 57 15.06 -4.64 3.38
CA GLU A 57 14.45 -5.10 4.62
C GLU A 57 13.16 -4.32 4.84
N LEU A 58 12.05 -5.03 4.84
CA LEU A 58 10.74 -4.45 5.06
C LEU A 58 10.13 -5.05 6.31
N ASN A 59 9.92 -4.22 7.31
CA ASN A 59 9.30 -4.62 8.57
C ASN A 59 7.94 -3.95 8.71
N VAL A 60 6.92 -4.72 9.03
CA VAL A 60 5.57 -4.20 9.29
C VAL A 60 5.21 -4.49 10.73
N SER A 61 4.88 -3.45 11.48
CA SER A 61 4.53 -3.57 12.88
C SER A 61 3.14 -3.00 13.09
N LEU A 62 2.25 -3.80 13.67
CA LEU A 62 0.88 -3.41 13.97
C LEU A 62 0.71 -3.32 15.48
N LYS A 63 0.31 -2.16 15.98
CA LYS A 63 0.16 -1.91 17.41
C LYS A 63 -1.30 -1.69 17.75
N GLY A 64 -1.72 -2.28 18.88
CA GLY A 64 -3.08 -2.08 19.37
C GLY A 64 -4.15 -2.85 18.65
N THR A 65 -3.77 -3.68 17.69
CA THR A 65 -4.73 -4.41 16.87
C THR A 65 -4.55 -5.91 16.88
N GLN A 66 -3.59 -6.42 17.62
CA GLN A 66 -3.32 -7.85 17.61
C GLN A 66 -4.49 -8.69 18.06
N ALA A 67 -5.31 -8.17 18.95
CA ALA A 67 -6.51 -8.87 19.38
C ALA A 67 -7.45 -9.13 18.19
N ALA A 68 -7.55 -8.18 17.28
CA ALA A 68 -8.35 -8.32 16.09
C ALA A 68 -7.66 -9.19 15.04
N MET A 69 -6.36 -9.26 15.10
CA MET A 69 -5.57 -10.04 14.16
C MET A 69 -5.43 -11.49 14.54
N ALA A 70 -5.63 -11.79 15.79
CA ALA A 70 -5.44 -13.14 16.34
C ALA A 70 -6.40 -14.19 15.79
#